data_2063b37178109df7af96aefb57c5d4ff
#
_entry.id   2063b37178109df7af96aefb57c5d4ff
#
_cell.length_a   1.000
_cell.length_b   1.000
_cell.length_c   1.000
_cell.angle_alpha   90.00
_cell.angle_beta   90.00
_cell.angle_gamma   90.00
#
_symmetry.space_group_name_H-M   'P 1'
#
loop_
_entity.id
_entity.type
_entity.pdbx_description
1 polymer ?
#
loop_
_entity_poly.entity_id
_entity_poly.type
_entity_poly.pdbx_seq_one_letter_code
_entity_poly.pdbx_strand_id
1 'polypeptide(L)'
;MLHTLGVYDAEQEYTISNNGGVVTENKNYRKLSFHELPYEIAERLFAFGIEQDVCIQVFTAEDVYAFHLNEDERSWLFSFKPDSIVCEETSLAFLKGTPITKILFQNTDIPYLHTLADQLHALTNQRVAVSFSSNRYLELNPNGVDKGLGLRDLCEHLQIDLSETIAIGDNFNDVGMLREAGLSAAVANAVPEIKEMCDYVCTADHNEGAVAEVIERFIFV
;
A
#
# COMPACT_ATOMS: atom_id res chain seq x y z
N MET A 1 -2.83 -6.46 12.46
CA MET A 1 -3.36 -5.07 12.61
C MET A 1 -4.83 -5.04 12.98
N LEU A 2 -5.79 -5.50 12.16
CA LEU A 2 -7.24 -5.39 12.46
C LEU A 2 -7.65 -6.03 13.79
N HIS A 3 -7.08 -7.18 14.16
CA HIS A 3 -7.29 -7.78 15.47
C HIS A 3 -6.80 -6.90 16.63
N THR A 4 -5.65 -6.25 16.46
CA THR A 4 -5.08 -5.35 17.47
C THR A 4 -5.95 -4.11 17.70
N LEU A 5 -6.56 -3.60 16.61
CA LEU A 5 -7.48 -2.47 16.65
C LEU A 5 -8.91 -2.86 17.09
N GLY A 6 -9.22 -4.16 17.20
CA GLY A 6 -10.54 -4.63 17.55
C GLY A 6 -11.60 -4.50 16.45
N VAL A 7 -11.17 -4.17 15.22
CA VAL A 7 -12.06 -3.95 14.05
C VAL A 7 -12.07 -5.13 13.07
N TYR A 8 -11.46 -6.24 13.43
CA TYR A 8 -11.52 -7.48 12.66
C TYR A 8 -12.97 -7.98 12.62
N ASP A 9 -13.48 -8.25 11.42
CA ASP A 9 -14.88 -8.68 11.18
C ASP A 9 -15.95 -7.69 11.72
N ALA A 10 -15.58 -6.40 11.91
CA ALA A 10 -16.51 -5.37 12.35
C ALA A 10 -17.37 -4.85 11.18
N GLU A 11 -18.64 -4.55 11.47
CA GLU A 11 -19.53 -3.89 10.50
C GLU A 11 -19.22 -2.39 10.43
N GLN A 12 -19.41 -1.79 9.24
CA GLN A 12 -19.18 -0.36 9.00
C GLN A 12 -17.72 0.09 9.27
N GLU A 13 -16.82 -0.87 9.29
CA GLU A 13 -15.38 -0.64 9.34
C GLU A 13 -14.75 -1.10 8.02
N TYR A 14 -13.85 -0.33 7.49
CA TYR A 14 -13.31 -0.54 6.14
C TYR A 14 -11.79 -0.55 6.16
N THR A 15 -11.21 -1.27 5.21
CA THR A 15 -9.77 -1.31 5.02
C THR A 15 -9.43 -0.96 3.57
N ILE A 16 -8.60 0.08 3.40
CA ILE A 16 -7.94 0.39 2.14
C ILE A 16 -6.55 -0.24 2.22
N SER A 17 -6.28 -1.20 1.34
CA SER A 17 -5.03 -1.96 1.30
C SER A 17 -4.36 -1.92 -0.07
N ASN A 18 -3.15 -2.49 -0.17
CA ASN A 18 -2.36 -2.55 -1.41
C ASN A 18 -2.22 -1.17 -2.10
N ASN A 19 -1.89 -0.13 -1.31
CA ASN A 19 -1.80 1.27 -1.76
C ASN A 19 -3.06 1.80 -2.46
N GLY A 20 -4.25 1.42 -2.00
CA GLY A 20 -5.51 1.82 -2.61
C GLY A 20 -6.05 0.83 -3.64
N GLY A 21 -5.29 -0.22 -3.97
CA GLY A 21 -5.70 -1.22 -4.95
C GLY A 21 -6.86 -2.12 -4.52
N VAL A 22 -7.13 -2.20 -3.22
CA VAL A 22 -8.23 -3.01 -2.67
C VAL A 22 -8.91 -2.25 -1.54
N VAL A 23 -10.24 -2.15 -1.62
CA VAL A 23 -11.09 -1.66 -0.53
C VAL A 23 -11.99 -2.80 -0.06
N THR A 24 -11.98 -3.07 1.22
CA THR A 24 -12.83 -4.11 1.83
C THR A 24 -13.64 -3.55 2.99
N GLU A 25 -14.86 -4.03 3.16
CA GLU A 25 -15.52 -3.98 4.46
C GLU A 25 -14.92 -5.08 5.34
N ASN A 26 -14.62 -4.77 6.58
CA ASN A 26 -13.97 -5.74 7.49
C ASN A 26 -14.89 -6.93 7.81
N LYS A 27 -16.20 -6.71 7.81
CA LYS A 27 -17.19 -7.76 7.97
C LYS A 27 -17.13 -8.77 6.81
N ASN A 28 -16.83 -10.01 7.12
CA ASN A 28 -16.69 -11.12 6.15
C ASN A 28 -15.67 -10.83 5.02
N TYR A 29 -14.75 -9.88 5.20
CA TYR A 29 -13.79 -9.46 4.17
C TYR A 29 -14.45 -9.16 2.81
N ARG A 30 -15.61 -8.48 2.84
CA ARG A 30 -16.36 -8.15 1.63
C ARG A 30 -15.60 -7.14 0.77
N LYS A 31 -15.15 -7.56 -0.41
CA LYS A 31 -14.47 -6.69 -1.37
C LYS A 31 -15.47 -5.68 -1.94
N LEU A 32 -15.15 -4.39 -1.87
CA LEU A 32 -15.95 -3.28 -2.38
C LEU A 32 -15.36 -2.75 -3.68
N SER A 33 -14.04 -2.61 -3.74
CA SER A 33 -13.30 -2.16 -4.91
C SER A 33 -12.03 -2.98 -5.06
N PHE A 34 -11.59 -3.16 -6.33
CA PHE A 34 -10.43 -3.95 -6.66
C PHE A 34 -9.81 -3.47 -7.98
N HIS A 35 -8.53 -3.10 -7.94
CA HIS A 35 -7.75 -2.68 -9.10
C HIS A 35 -6.63 -3.68 -9.36
N GLU A 36 -6.72 -4.38 -10.48
CA GLU A 36 -5.73 -5.41 -10.83
C GLU A 36 -4.58 -4.87 -11.69
N LEU A 37 -3.41 -5.39 -11.45
CA LEU A 37 -2.28 -5.27 -12.36
C LEU A 37 -2.47 -6.27 -13.51
N PRO A 38 -2.52 -5.83 -14.78
CA PRO A 38 -2.70 -6.76 -15.89
C PRO A 38 -1.66 -7.89 -15.86
N TYR A 39 -2.11 -9.13 -16.04
CA TYR A 39 -1.27 -10.32 -15.90
C TYR A 39 0.03 -10.24 -16.72
N GLU A 40 -0.04 -9.74 -17.97
CA GLU A 40 1.13 -9.62 -18.84
C GLU A 40 2.15 -8.60 -18.29
N ILE A 41 1.67 -7.59 -17.56
CA ILE A 41 2.55 -6.63 -16.87
C ILE A 41 3.17 -7.29 -15.64
N ALA A 42 2.36 -7.97 -14.83
CA ALA A 42 2.84 -8.68 -13.65
C ALA A 42 3.91 -9.72 -14.02
N GLU A 43 3.68 -10.50 -15.08
CA GLU A 43 4.65 -11.49 -15.56
C GLU A 43 5.97 -10.86 -16.03
N ARG A 44 5.92 -9.72 -16.74
CA ARG A 44 7.11 -8.97 -17.16
C ARG A 44 7.89 -8.38 -15.98
N LEU A 45 7.17 -7.83 -14.98
CA LEU A 45 7.80 -7.32 -13.75
C LEU A 45 8.45 -8.44 -12.97
N PHE A 46 7.77 -9.56 -12.82
CA PHE A 46 8.30 -10.73 -12.14
C PHE A 46 9.55 -11.29 -12.85
N ALA A 47 9.48 -11.47 -14.18
CA ALA A 47 10.62 -11.94 -14.97
C ALA A 47 11.83 -10.99 -14.85
N PHE A 48 11.60 -9.67 -14.82
CA PHE A 48 12.65 -8.70 -14.55
C PHE A 48 13.23 -8.88 -13.13
N GLY A 49 12.36 -8.98 -12.11
CA GLY A 49 12.79 -9.10 -10.71
C GLY A 49 13.58 -10.36 -10.40
N ILE A 50 13.24 -11.49 -11.05
CA ILE A 50 13.97 -12.77 -10.90
C ILE A 50 15.46 -12.66 -11.28
N GLU A 51 15.80 -11.75 -12.20
CA GLU A 51 17.18 -11.51 -12.65
C GLU A 51 17.92 -10.49 -11.76
N GLN A 52 17.24 -9.89 -10.78
CA GLN A 52 17.80 -8.89 -9.89
C GLN A 52 18.11 -9.45 -8.51
N ASP A 53 18.96 -8.76 -7.76
CA ASP A 53 19.23 -9.07 -6.34
C ASP A 53 18.14 -8.48 -5.44
N VAL A 54 16.94 -9.04 -5.52
CA VAL A 54 15.78 -8.62 -4.72
C VAL A 54 14.96 -9.82 -4.24
N CYS A 55 14.33 -9.69 -3.07
CA CYS A 55 13.18 -10.52 -2.74
C CYS A 55 11.96 -9.99 -3.48
N ILE A 56 11.11 -10.87 -4.00
CA ILE A 56 9.90 -10.50 -4.74
C ILE A 56 8.69 -10.95 -3.92
N GLN A 57 7.70 -10.07 -3.81
CA GLN A 57 6.40 -10.42 -3.28
C GLN A 57 5.32 -10.09 -4.31
N VAL A 58 4.47 -11.07 -4.61
CA VAL A 58 3.31 -10.92 -5.51
C VAL A 58 2.05 -10.97 -4.66
N PHE A 59 1.28 -9.90 -4.70
CA PHE A 59 0.05 -9.74 -3.92
C PHE A 59 -1.15 -10.03 -4.81
N THR A 60 -1.98 -10.95 -4.37
CA THR A 60 -3.35 -11.12 -4.87
C THR A 60 -4.33 -10.46 -3.91
N ALA A 61 -5.62 -10.64 -4.14
CA ALA A 61 -6.62 -10.17 -3.20
C ALA A 61 -6.65 -10.95 -1.87
N GLU A 62 -6.10 -12.16 -1.85
CA GLU A 62 -6.19 -13.09 -0.72
C GLU A 62 -4.81 -13.43 -0.17
N ASP A 63 -3.85 -13.72 -1.03
CA ASP A 63 -2.55 -14.27 -0.66
C ASP A 63 -1.38 -13.35 -1.03
N VAL A 64 -0.26 -13.60 -0.37
CA VAL A 64 1.05 -13.06 -0.72
C VAL A 64 1.99 -14.20 -1.06
N TYR A 65 2.50 -14.20 -2.28
CA TYR A 65 3.49 -15.15 -2.77
C TYR A 65 4.87 -14.50 -2.72
N ALA A 66 5.81 -15.15 -2.05
CA ALA A 66 7.15 -14.60 -1.80
C ALA A 66 8.23 -15.47 -2.42
N PHE A 67 9.15 -14.82 -3.17
CA PHE A 67 10.22 -15.47 -3.93
C PHE A 67 11.56 -14.87 -3.54
N HIS A 68 12.63 -15.63 -3.66
CA HIS A 68 14.02 -15.23 -3.36
C HIS A 68 14.17 -14.63 -1.96
N LEU A 69 13.43 -15.15 -0.97
CA LEU A 69 13.47 -14.63 0.39
C LEU A 69 14.85 -14.82 1.03
N ASN A 70 15.52 -13.73 1.38
CA ASN A 70 16.64 -13.75 2.30
C ASN A 70 16.15 -13.87 3.76
N GLU A 71 17.07 -14.10 4.71
CA GLU A 71 16.70 -14.30 6.13
C GLU A 71 16.10 -13.05 6.77
N ASP A 72 16.59 -11.86 6.40
CA ASP A 72 16.08 -10.59 6.91
C ASP A 72 14.64 -10.37 6.49
N GLU A 73 14.34 -10.50 5.18
CA GLU A 73 12.99 -10.33 4.69
C GLU A 73 12.05 -11.45 5.15
N ARG A 74 12.56 -12.67 5.29
CA ARG A 74 11.77 -13.78 5.84
C ARG A 74 11.27 -13.44 7.24
N SER A 75 12.16 -13.00 8.12
CA SER A 75 11.82 -12.64 9.50
C SER A 75 10.84 -11.48 9.55
N TRP A 76 11.05 -10.47 8.72
CA TRP A 76 10.19 -9.29 8.62
C TRP A 76 8.80 -9.64 8.08
N LEU A 77 8.72 -10.29 6.92
CA LEU A 77 7.46 -10.67 6.27
C LEU A 77 6.56 -11.50 7.18
N PHE A 78 7.10 -12.57 7.77
CA PHE A 78 6.31 -13.46 8.62
C PHE A 78 5.89 -12.84 9.96
N SER A 79 6.52 -11.74 10.39
CA SER A 79 6.04 -10.96 11.54
C SER A 79 4.72 -10.23 11.27
N PHE A 80 4.45 -9.85 10.00
CA PHE A 80 3.24 -9.13 9.59
C PHE A 80 2.23 -10.00 8.86
N LYS A 81 2.71 -10.96 8.06
CA LYS A 81 1.92 -11.87 7.22
C LYS A 81 2.42 -13.30 7.38
N PRO A 82 2.09 -13.95 8.50
CA PRO A 82 2.56 -15.31 8.78
C PRO A 82 2.05 -16.35 7.77
N ASP A 83 0.94 -16.07 7.07
CA ASP A 83 0.33 -16.96 6.08
C ASP A 83 0.89 -16.75 4.66
N SER A 84 1.98 -15.98 4.50
CA SER A 84 2.62 -15.79 3.19
C SER A 84 3.15 -17.11 2.63
N ILE A 85 2.97 -17.31 1.33
CA ILE A 85 3.35 -18.54 0.62
C ILE A 85 4.73 -18.36 0.01
N VAL A 86 5.71 -19.15 0.45
CA VAL A 86 7.06 -19.13 -0.14
C VAL A 86 7.08 -20.00 -1.39
N CYS A 87 7.55 -19.44 -2.48
CA CYS A 87 7.56 -20.06 -3.80
C CYS A 87 8.99 -20.16 -4.36
N GLU A 88 9.24 -21.22 -5.14
CA GLU A 88 10.49 -21.45 -5.86
C GLU A 88 10.31 -21.37 -7.39
N GLU A 89 9.09 -21.11 -7.84
CA GLU A 89 8.74 -20.95 -9.24
C GLU A 89 9.47 -19.76 -9.88
N THR A 90 9.85 -19.92 -11.13
CA THR A 90 10.54 -18.90 -11.94
C THR A 90 9.60 -18.17 -12.91
N SER A 91 8.30 -18.40 -12.80
CA SER A 91 7.26 -17.71 -13.58
C SER A 91 5.96 -17.59 -12.79
N LEU A 92 5.10 -16.65 -13.16
CA LEU A 92 3.77 -16.50 -12.57
C LEU A 92 2.70 -17.36 -13.25
N ALA A 93 3.07 -18.37 -14.04
CA ALA A 93 2.11 -19.18 -14.82
C ALA A 93 1.03 -19.83 -13.93
N PHE A 94 1.37 -20.20 -12.70
CA PHE A 94 0.43 -20.78 -11.72
C PHE A 94 -0.62 -19.78 -11.21
N LEU A 95 -0.37 -18.48 -11.34
CA LEU A 95 -1.31 -17.38 -10.99
C LEU A 95 -2.13 -16.89 -12.19
N LYS A 96 -2.04 -17.56 -13.35
CA LYS A 96 -2.80 -17.12 -14.52
C LYS A 96 -4.29 -17.23 -14.29
N GLY A 97 -4.98 -16.09 -14.37
CA GLY A 97 -6.42 -15.98 -14.06
C GLY A 97 -6.71 -15.63 -12.59
N THR A 98 -5.69 -15.53 -11.75
CA THR A 98 -5.80 -14.95 -10.40
C THR A 98 -5.48 -13.46 -10.48
N PRO A 99 -6.39 -12.57 -10.03
CA PRO A 99 -6.13 -11.14 -10.04
C PRO A 99 -4.95 -10.76 -9.14
N ILE A 100 -3.95 -10.09 -9.70
CA ILE A 100 -2.76 -9.59 -8.99
C ILE A 100 -2.98 -8.10 -8.71
N THR A 101 -2.78 -7.67 -7.47
CA THR A 101 -2.97 -6.27 -7.05
C THR A 101 -1.71 -5.45 -7.17
N LYS A 102 -0.57 -6.01 -6.78
CA LYS A 102 0.74 -5.37 -6.87
C LYS A 102 1.87 -6.38 -6.85
N ILE A 103 3.04 -5.94 -7.30
CA ILE A 103 4.32 -6.62 -7.06
C ILE A 103 5.20 -5.69 -6.22
N LEU A 104 6.01 -6.29 -5.36
CA LEU A 104 6.92 -5.57 -4.49
C LEU A 104 8.31 -6.19 -4.63
N PHE A 105 9.33 -5.35 -4.79
CA PHE A 105 10.73 -5.73 -4.71
C PHE A 105 11.32 -5.24 -3.40
N GLN A 106 11.98 -6.12 -2.68
CA GLN A 106 12.63 -5.77 -1.42
C GLN A 106 14.16 -5.84 -1.58
N ASN A 107 14.80 -4.79 -1.14
CA ASN A 107 16.23 -4.72 -0.85
C ASN A 107 16.48 -3.60 0.17
N THR A 108 17.50 -3.72 1.01
CA THR A 108 17.89 -2.67 1.97
C THR A 108 18.79 -1.60 1.34
N ASP A 109 19.33 -1.84 0.15
CA ASP A 109 20.04 -0.86 -0.66
C ASP A 109 19.03 0.02 -1.45
N ILE A 110 18.61 1.12 -0.84
CA ILE A 110 17.63 2.04 -1.43
C ILE A 110 18.14 2.68 -2.73
N PRO A 111 19.39 3.16 -2.85
CA PRO A 111 19.96 3.58 -4.14
C PRO A 111 19.82 2.52 -5.23
N TYR A 112 20.06 1.25 -4.92
CA TYR A 112 19.85 0.15 -5.86
C TYR A 112 18.39 0.04 -6.30
N LEU A 113 17.44 0.08 -5.37
CA LEU A 113 16.01 0.07 -5.71
C LEU A 113 15.61 1.24 -6.61
N HIS A 114 16.21 2.44 -6.44
CA HIS A 114 15.98 3.57 -7.35
C HIS A 114 16.47 3.28 -8.76
N THR A 115 17.63 2.62 -8.92
CA THR A 115 18.12 2.24 -10.26
C THR A 115 17.19 1.23 -10.96
N LEU A 116 16.57 0.32 -10.19
CA LEU A 116 15.56 -0.60 -10.73
C LEU A 116 14.28 0.13 -11.13
N ALA A 117 13.83 1.09 -10.33
CA ALA A 117 12.65 1.90 -10.64
C ALA A 117 12.79 2.61 -12.00
N ASP A 118 13.94 3.22 -12.28
CA ASP A 118 14.23 3.89 -13.56
C ASP A 118 14.14 2.91 -14.76
N GLN A 119 14.65 1.69 -14.60
CA GLN A 119 14.57 0.65 -15.62
C GLN A 119 13.12 0.18 -15.84
N LEU A 120 12.35 0.06 -14.77
CA LEU A 120 10.95 -0.39 -14.80
C LEU A 120 10.03 0.64 -15.47
N HIS A 121 10.30 1.94 -15.33
CA HIS A 121 9.57 2.97 -16.07
C HIS A 121 9.68 2.77 -17.59
N ALA A 122 10.87 2.46 -18.10
CA ALA A 122 11.09 2.17 -19.52
C ALA A 122 10.42 0.84 -19.92
N LEU A 123 10.54 -0.21 -19.07
CA LEU A 123 10.02 -1.55 -19.35
C LEU A 123 8.49 -1.59 -19.47
N THR A 124 7.79 -0.80 -18.65
CA THR A 124 6.32 -0.85 -18.53
C THR A 124 5.59 0.21 -19.35
N ASN A 125 6.33 1.10 -20.06
CA ASN A 125 5.75 2.25 -20.75
C ASN A 125 4.84 3.08 -19.82
N GLN A 126 5.26 3.31 -18.60
CA GLN A 126 4.54 4.06 -17.56
C GLN A 126 3.15 3.49 -17.20
N ARG A 127 2.90 2.20 -17.45
CA ARG A 127 1.63 1.54 -17.06
C ARG A 127 1.61 1.04 -15.62
N VAL A 128 2.66 1.35 -14.86
CA VAL A 128 2.84 0.96 -13.46
C VAL A 128 3.14 2.20 -12.65
N ALA A 129 2.43 2.38 -11.55
CA ALA A 129 2.78 3.35 -10.53
C ALA A 129 3.89 2.76 -9.64
N VAL A 130 4.93 3.54 -9.43
CA VAL A 130 6.10 3.18 -8.64
C VAL A 130 6.11 4.01 -7.37
N SER A 131 6.22 3.35 -6.22
CA SER A 131 6.38 4.02 -4.93
C SER A 131 7.38 3.29 -4.04
N PHE A 132 7.85 3.98 -3.01
CA PHE A 132 8.78 3.42 -2.04
C PHE A 132 8.14 3.42 -0.65
N SER A 133 8.37 2.38 0.14
CA SER A 133 7.88 2.30 1.50
C SER A 133 8.86 1.59 2.45
N SER A 134 8.73 1.89 3.74
CA SER A 134 9.47 1.25 4.84
C SER A 134 10.99 1.26 4.68
N ASN A 135 11.56 2.16 3.86
CA ASN A 135 12.99 2.23 3.54
C ASN A 135 13.58 0.87 3.10
N ARG A 136 12.79 0.04 2.42
CA ARG A 136 13.20 -1.29 1.95
C ARG A 136 12.40 -1.84 0.78
N TYR A 137 11.30 -1.18 0.38
CA TYR A 137 10.41 -1.68 -0.65
C TYR A 137 10.28 -0.73 -1.83
N LEU A 138 10.36 -1.29 -3.02
CA LEU A 138 9.92 -0.72 -4.28
C LEU A 138 8.58 -1.37 -4.63
N GLU A 139 7.50 -0.61 -4.58
CA GLU A 139 6.15 -1.09 -4.81
C GLU A 139 5.66 -0.73 -6.21
N LEU A 140 5.12 -1.71 -6.91
CA LEU A 140 4.70 -1.66 -8.30
C LEU A 140 3.20 -1.94 -8.36
N ASN A 141 2.41 -0.88 -8.50
CA ASN A 141 0.96 -0.91 -8.52
C ASN A 141 0.44 -0.64 -9.95
N PRO A 142 -0.81 -0.95 -10.28
CA PRO A 142 -1.42 -0.48 -11.52
C PRO A 142 -1.34 1.04 -11.63
N ASN A 143 -1.16 1.57 -12.83
CA ASN A 143 -1.09 3.02 -13.02
C ASN A 143 -2.38 3.72 -12.56
N GLY A 144 -2.24 4.83 -11.85
CA GLY A 144 -3.35 5.58 -11.27
C GLY A 144 -3.91 4.99 -9.97
N VAL A 145 -3.35 3.86 -9.49
CA VAL A 145 -3.70 3.29 -8.19
C VAL A 145 -2.78 3.86 -7.13
N ASP A 146 -3.37 4.62 -6.22
CA ASP A 146 -2.74 5.18 -5.03
C ASP A 146 -3.76 5.20 -3.87
N LYS A 147 -3.33 5.62 -2.68
CA LYS A 147 -4.22 5.68 -1.51
C LYS A 147 -5.38 6.67 -1.69
N GLY A 148 -5.24 7.69 -2.57
CA GLY A 148 -6.31 8.61 -2.92
C GLY A 148 -7.40 7.93 -3.73
N LEU A 149 -7.05 7.08 -4.70
CA LEU A 149 -8.04 6.26 -5.42
C LEU A 149 -8.83 5.38 -4.45
N GLY A 150 -8.14 4.69 -3.52
CA GLY A 150 -8.83 3.87 -2.52
C GLY A 150 -9.77 4.68 -1.62
N LEU A 151 -9.40 5.92 -1.26
CA LEU A 151 -10.28 6.83 -0.54
C LEU A 151 -11.50 7.23 -1.37
N ARG A 152 -11.33 7.58 -2.65
CA ARG A 152 -12.45 7.89 -3.57
C ARG A 152 -13.41 6.71 -3.69
N ASP A 153 -12.90 5.51 -3.94
CA ASP A 153 -13.71 4.30 -4.06
C ASP A 153 -14.54 4.03 -2.80
N LEU A 154 -13.94 4.24 -1.63
CA LEU A 154 -14.64 4.08 -0.36
C LEU A 154 -15.72 5.15 -0.17
N CYS A 155 -15.40 6.42 -0.46
CA CYS A 155 -16.36 7.52 -0.37
C CYS A 155 -17.54 7.33 -1.33
N GLU A 156 -17.28 6.90 -2.57
CA GLU A 156 -18.33 6.56 -3.54
C GLU A 156 -19.24 5.44 -3.02
N HIS A 157 -18.65 4.38 -2.45
CA HIS A 157 -19.41 3.28 -1.87
C HIS A 157 -20.29 3.73 -0.70
N LEU A 158 -19.77 4.60 0.17
CA LEU A 158 -20.47 5.11 1.35
C LEU A 158 -21.41 6.27 1.03
N GLN A 159 -21.36 6.82 -0.18
CA GLN A 159 -22.10 8.00 -0.61
C GLN A 159 -21.81 9.24 0.29
N ILE A 160 -20.55 9.42 0.67
CA ILE A 160 -20.04 10.59 1.38
C ILE A 160 -19.16 11.43 0.45
N ASP A 161 -19.13 12.74 0.68
CA ASP A 161 -18.25 13.63 -0.07
C ASP A 161 -16.81 13.56 0.47
N LEU A 162 -15.83 13.67 -0.40
CA LEU A 162 -14.42 13.71 0.02
C LEU A 162 -14.14 14.86 0.99
N SER A 163 -14.86 15.96 0.89
CA SER A 163 -14.79 17.07 1.84
C SER A 163 -15.21 16.74 3.27
N GLU A 164 -15.89 15.60 3.49
CA GLU A 164 -16.29 15.09 4.80
C GLU A 164 -15.25 14.11 5.39
N THR A 165 -14.11 13.93 4.73
CA THR A 165 -13.06 12.98 5.17
C THR A 165 -11.87 13.69 5.82
N ILE A 166 -11.20 12.98 6.71
CA ILE A 166 -9.92 13.39 7.29
C ILE A 166 -8.88 12.31 6.92
N ALA A 167 -7.79 12.70 6.29
CA ALA A 167 -6.66 11.84 6.01
C ALA A 167 -5.48 12.17 6.92
N ILE A 168 -4.82 11.12 7.46
CA ILE A 168 -3.63 11.26 8.30
C ILE A 168 -2.51 10.46 7.66
N GLY A 169 -1.33 11.06 7.48
CA GLY A 169 -0.20 10.40 6.82
C GLY A 169 1.17 10.88 7.28
N ASP A 170 2.21 10.20 6.79
CA ASP A 170 3.60 10.48 7.19
C ASP A 170 4.58 10.53 6.02
N ASN A 171 4.25 9.97 4.84
CA ASN A 171 5.20 9.75 3.77
C ASN A 171 4.59 9.98 2.38
N PHE A 172 5.42 9.94 1.35
CA PHE A 172 5.06 10.24 -0.05
C PHE A 172 3.96 9.32 -0.62
N ASN A 173 3.85 8.08 -0.15
CA ASN A 173 2.74 7.19 -0.56
C ASN A 173 1.37 7.61 -0.01
N ASP A 174 1.32 8.57 0.91
CA ASP A 174 0.09 9.13 1.47
C ASP A 174 -0.41 10.36 0.70
N VAL A 175 0.42 10.95 -0.17
CA VAL A 175 0.14 12.20 -0.88
C VAL A 175 -1.21 12.16 -1.61
N GLY A 176 -1.55 11.02 -2.25
CA GLY A 176 -2.84 10.88 -2.94
C GLY A 176 -4.02 11.11 -2.01
N MET A 177 -4.09 10.39 -0.89
CA MET A 177 -5.21 10.54 0.05
C MET A 177 -5.19 11.89 0.79
N LEU A 178 -4.01 12.43 1.11
CA LEU A 178 -3.89 13.74 1.78
C LEU A 178 -4.39 14.89 0.92
N ARG A 179 -4.24 14.79 -0.41
CA ARG A 179 -4.75 15.80 -1.36
C ARG A 179 -6.23 15.71 -1.64
N GLU A 180 -6.80 14.52 -1.54
CA GLU A 180 -8.20 14.24 -1.85
C GLU A 180 -9.13 14.53 -0.66
N ALA A 181 -8.64 14.36 0.56
CA ALA A 181 -9.44 14.53 1.78
C ALA A 181 -9.85 15.98 2.03
N GLY A 182 -10.97 16.16 2.71
CA GLY A 182 -11.46 17.47 3.15
C GLY A 182 -10.57 18.13 4.20
N LEU A 183 -9.87 17.34 5.01
CA LEU A 183 -8.83 17.78 5.94
C LEU A 183 -7.65 16.82 5.87
N SER A 184 -6.46 17.36 5.72
CA SER A 184 -5.21 16.58 5.75
C SER A 184 -4.41 16.85 7.02
N ALA A 185 -3.87 15.79 7.64
CA ALA A 185 -3.02 15.90 8.82
C ALA A 185 -1.72 15.10 8.66
N ALA A 186 -0.61 15.70 9.05
CA ALA A 186 0.69 15.04 9.13
C ALA A 186 1.02 14.69 10.57
N VAL A 187 1.52 13.49 10.83
CA VAL A 187 2.04 13.11 12.15
C VAL A 187 3.36 13.84 12.45
N ALA A 188 3.72 13.99 13.75
CA ALA A 188 4.90 14.77 14.15
C ALA A 188 6.21 14.31 13.51
N ASN A 189 6.37 13.00 13.24
CA ASN A 189 7.55 12.42 12.59
C ASN A 189 7.39 12.20 11.07
N ALA A 190 6.37 12.80 10.44
CA ALA A 190 6.24 12.81 8.98
C ALA A 190 7.43 13.52 8.31
N VAL A 191 7.72 13.17 7.05
CA VAL A 191 8.75 13.84 6.27
C VAL A 191 8.38 15.32 6.07
N PRO A 192 9.38 16.23 5.97
CA PRO A 192 9.12 17.68 5.91
C PRO A 192 8.13 18.08 4.83
N GLU A 193 8.24 17.51 3.64
CA GLU A 193 7.39 17.84 2.49
C GLU A 193 5.91 17.49 2.74
N ILE A 194 5.64 16.44 3.51
CA ILE A 194 4.27 16.05 3.89
C ILE A 194 3.72 17.03 4.91
N LYS A 195 4.54 17.47 5.89
CA LYS A 195 4.12 18.50 6.86
C LYS A 195 3.77 19.82 6.19
N GLU A 196 4.54 20.20 5.16
CA GLU A 196 4.34 21.46 4.44
C GLU A 196 3.05 21.46 3.60
N MET A 197 2.58 20.30 3.16
CA MET A 197 1.39 20.19 2.32
C MET A 197 0.08 19.99 3.10
N CYS A 198 0.14 19.58 4.37
CA CYS A 198 -1.05 19.27 5.17
C CYS A 198 -1.64 20.51 5.86
N ASP A 199 -2.96 20.48 6.06
CA ASP A 199 -3.70 21.53 6.78
C ASP A 199 -3.34 21.57 8.27
N TYR A 200 -2.96 20.42 8.83
CA TYR A 200 -2.60 20.28 10.22
C TYR A 200 -1.36 19.41 10.41
N VAL A 201 -0.49 19.79 11.34
CA VAL A 201 0.64 18.97 11.78
C VAL A 201 0.44 18.61 13.25
N CYS A 202 0.33 17.30 13.54
CA CYS A 202 0.16 16.80 14.89
C CYS A 202 1.39 17.10 15.76
N THR A 203 1.17 17.21 17.05
CA THR A 203 2.23 17.26 18.06
C THR A 203 2.72 15.85 18.42
N ALA A 204 1.84 14.85 18.32
CA ALA A 204 2.13 13.45 18.53
C ALA A 204 2.69 12.77 17.26
N ASP A 205 3.61 11.83 17.43
CA ASP A 205 4.07 10.98 16.34
C ASP A 205 3.13 9.76 16.11
N HIS A 206 3.45 8.92 15.14
CA HIS A 206 2.63 7.76 14.79
C HIS A 206 2.52 6.72 15.92
N ASN A 207 3.41 6.73 16.93
CA ASN A 207 3.36 5.84 18.11
C ASN A 207 2.72 6.51 19.33
N GLU A 208 2.55 7.84 19.33
CA GLU A 208 2.15 8.63 20.49
C GLU A 208 0.68 9.09 20.46
N GLY A 209 -0.10 8.57 19.52
CA GLY A 209 -1.55 8.81 19.45
C GLY A 209 -1.95 9.98 18.56
N ALA A 210 -1.22 10.26 17.47
CA ALA A 210 -1.57 11.32 16.51
C ALA A 210 -3.01 11.20 15.97
N VAL A 211 -3.51 9.98 15.76
CA VAL A 211 -4.91 9.75 15.33
C VAL A 211 -5.89 10.25 16.40
N ALA A 212 -5.63 9.97 17.68
CA ALA A 212 -6.47 10.45 18.78
C ALA A 212 -6.46 11.98 18.87
N GLU A 213 -5.29 12.62 18.71
CA GLU A 213 -5.14 14.09 18.67
C GLU A 213 -6.03 14.71 17.57
N VAL A 214 -6.05 14.14 16.37
CA VAL A 214 -6.87 14.61 15.25
C VAL A 214 -8.36 14.44 15.55
N ILE A 215 -8.78 13.29 16.10
CA ILE A 215 -10.16 12.99 16.45
C ILE A 215 -10.65 13.97 17.53
N GLU A 216 -9.88 14.17 18.61
CA GLU A 216 -10.22 15.10 19.69
C GLU A 216 -10.34 16.54 19.21
N ARG A 217 -9.49 16.93 18.26
CA ARG A 217 -9.43 18.31 17.77
C ARG A 217 -10.52 18.65 16.74
N PHE A 218 -10.89 17.72 15.87
CA PHE A 218 -11.71 18.01 14.68
C PHE A 218 -13.06 17.29 14.67
N ILE A 219 -13.27 16.27 15.52
CA ILE A 219 -14.52 15.50 15.53
C ILE A 219 -15.29 15.75 16.83
N PHE A 220 -14.62 15.82 17.98
CA PHE A 220 -15.26 16.03 19.28
C PHE A 220 -15.29 17.50 19.73
N VAL A 221 -15.43 18.41 18.81
CA VAL A 221 -15.49 19.86 19.10
C VAL A 221 -16.88 20.27 19.58
#